data_0f4988977d367826425a68c60a23c9c4
#
_entry.id   0f4988977d367826425a68c60a23c9c4
#
_cell.length_a   1.000
_cell.length_b   1.000
_cell.length_c   1.000
_cell.angle_alpha   90.00
_cell.angle_beta   90.00
_cell.angle_gamma   90.00
#
_symmetry.space_group_name_H-M   'P 1'
#
loop_
_entity.id
_entity.type
_entity.pdbx_description
1 polymer ?
#
loop_
_entity_poly.entity_id
_entity_poly.type
_entity_poly.pdbx_seq_one_letter_code
_entity_poly.pdbx_strand_id
1 'polypeptide(L)'
;SCQYNCPKGAVHVHADTGKAWIDHDTCISCGICHKSCPYHAIVYIPVPCEESCPVKAISKDEHGIEHIDENKCIYCGKCMNACPFGAIFEISQTFDVLQRIRKGEQVVAIVAPSILGQFSTTIEQVYGAFRQIGFTDIIEVAQGAMSTVEHEAHELIEKLEEGQKFMTTSCCPSYIELVNKYIPDMKKYVSGTGSPMYYAARIAKEKYPDAKIVFVGPCVAKRKEAQRDEAVDFVMTFEEISSIFDAFEINLEIVQPYAMEFSSVREAHGFAQAGGVMGAVKAFLKMEADKINAIQVSDLNKKNIGTLRAYAKSGKAPGQFI
;
A
#
# COMPACT_ATOMS: atom_id res chain seq x y z
N SER A 1 26.82 -30.88 9.74
CA SER A 1 26.13 -31.31 8.52
C SER A 1 24.77 -30.64 8.40
N CYS A 2 24.18 -30.66 7.23
CA CYS A 2 22.84 -30.11 6.98
C CYS A 2 21.75 -30.70 7.88
N GLN A 3 21.86 -31.98 8.20
CA GLN A 3 20.96 -32.71 9.11
C GLN A 3 20.94 -32.08 10.52
N TYR A 4 22.14 -31.85 11.10
CA TYR A 4 22.26 -31.30 12.46
C TYR A 4 21.85 -29.81 12.55
N ASN A 5 21.97 -29.11 11.43
CA ASN A 5 21.60 -27.69 11.38
C ASN A 5 20.10 -27.43 11.06
N CYS A 6 19.34 -28.49 10.80
CA CYS A 6 17.93 -28.35 10.51
C CYS A 6 17.11 -28.12 11.80
N PRO A 7 16.47 -26.95 12.02
CA PRO A 7 15.75 -26.65 13.26
C PRO A 7 14.47 -27.49 13.42
N LYS A 8 14.01 -28.14 12.34
CA LYS A 8 12.81 -28.96 12.32
C LYS A 8 13.11 -30.45 12.14
N GLY A 9 14.40 -30.84 12.02
CA GLY A 9 14.77 -32.21 11.80
C GLY A 9 14.36 -32.80 10.43
N ALA A 10 13.94 -31.95 9.49
CA ALA A 10 13.42 -32.35 8.17
C ALA A 10 14.49 -32.92 7.21
N VAL A 11 15.79 -32.84 7.54
CA VAL A 11 16.87 -33.36 6.68
C VAL A 11 17.34 -34.69 7.21
N HIS A 12 17.24 -35.69 6.38
CA HIS A 12 17.64 -37.08 6.70
C HIS A 12 18.75 -37.57 5.76
N VAL A 13 19.50 -38.56 6.19
CA VAL A 13 20.52 -39.25 5.39
C VAL A 13 20.22 -40.73 5.43
N HIS A 14 20.08 -41.35 4.26
CA HIS A 14 19.92 -42.79 4.15
C HIS A 14 21.17 -43.53 4.65
N ALA A 15 21.01 -44.47 5.57
CA ALA A 15 22.13 -45.22 6.17
C ALA A 15 22.92 -46.02 5.13
N ASP A 16 22.23 -46.61 4.16
CA ASP A 16 22.83 -47.51 3.17
C ASP A 16 23.50 -46.78 2.01
N THR A 17 22.93 -45.64 1.58
CA THR A 17 23.40 -44.93 0.37
C THR A 17 24.15 -43.64 0.66
N GLY A 18 24.11 -43.15 1.89
CA GLY A 18 24.67 -41.87 2.28
C GLY A 18 24.00 -40.64 1.63
N LYS A 19 22.91 -40.84 0.87
CA LYS A 19 22.18 -39.75 0.20
C LYS A 19 21.30 -39.01 1.18
N ALA A 20 21.36 -37.68 1.14
CA ALA A 20 20.48 -36.82 1.89
C ALA A 20 19.14 -36.64 1.14
N TRP A 21 18.06 -36.57 1.91
CA TRP A 21 16.74 -36.19 1.42
C TRP A 21 16.05 -35.26 2.42
N ILE A 22 15.06 -34.50 1.94
CA ILE A 22 14.34 -33.55 2.76
C ILE A 22 12.87 -33.97 2.82
N ASP A 23 12.40 -34.15 4.06
CA ASP A 23 10.97 -34.34 4.32
C ASP A 23 10.24 -33.02 4.13
N HIS A 24 9.46 -32.93 3.05
CA HIS A 24 8.75 -31.72 2.68
C HIS A 24 7.57 -31.39 3.61
N ASP A 25 7.01 -32.36 4.31
CA ASP A 25 5.91 -32.17 5.26
C ASP A 25 6.41 -31.47 6.54
N THR A 26 7.63 -31.79 6.95
CA THR A 26 8.26 -31.18 8.14
C THR A 26 9.10 -29.94 7.80
N CYS A 27 9.48 -29.76 6.54
CA CYS A 27 10.36 -28.70 6.08
C CYS A 27 9.63 -27.34 6.07
N ILE A 28 10.24 -26.35 6.74
CA ILE A 28 9.75 -24.96 6.76
C ILE A 28 10.46 -24.03 5.75
N SER A 29 11.17 -24.60 4.78
CA SER A 29 11.89 -23.87 3.71
C SER A 29 12.80 -22.73 4.20
N CYS A 30 13.41 -22.87 5.38
CA CYS A 30 14.24 -21.81 5.99
C CYS A 30 15.62 -21.61 5.34
N GLY A 31 16.06 -22.50 4.44
CA GLY A 31 17.33 -22.42 3.71
C GLY A 31 18.60 -22.68 4.55
N ILE A 32 18.51 -23.00 5.85
CA ILE A 32 19.68 -23.22 6.71
C ILE A 32 20.52 -24.40 6.20
N CYS A 33 19.88 -25.51 5.79
CA CYS A 33 20.57 -26.68 5.24
C CYS A 33 21.35 -26.34 3.95
N HIS A 34 20.78 -25.50 3.06
CA HIS A 34 21.44 -24.99 1.86
C HIS A 34 22.69 -24.18 2.21
N LYS A 35 22.59 -23.23 3.15
CA LYS A 35 23.71 -22.38 3.59
C LYS A 35 24.80 -23.17 4.32
N SER A 36 24.47 -24.25 5.03
CA SER A 36 25.38 -25.05 5.81
C SER A 36 25.95 -26.23 5.05
N CYS A 37 25.61 -26.46 3.80
CA CYS A 37 26.12 -27.51 2.96
C CYS A 37 27.46 -27.12 2.32
N PRO A 38 28.61 -27.69 2.73
CA PRO A 38 29.92 -27.34 2.17
C PRO A 38 30.10 -27.83 0.73
N TYR A 39 29.22 -28.73 0.27
CA TYR A 39 29.26 -29.31 -1.07
C TYR A 39 28.27 -28.64 -2.03
N HIS A 40 27.51 -27.66 -1.58
CA HIS A 40 26.42 -27.01 -2.35
C HIS A 40 25.43 -27.99 -3.00
N ALA A 41 25.24 -29.15 -2.36
CA ALA A 41 24.41 -30.25 -2.88
C ALA A 41 22.89 -30.02 -2.65
N ILE A 42 22.52 -28.99 -1.88
CA ILE A 42 21.11 -28.64 -1.63
C ILE A 42 20.76 -27.43 -2.49
N VAL A 43 19.84 -27.64 -3.42
CA VAL A 43 19.32 -26.58 -4.26
C VAL A 43 18.17 -25.91 -3.51
N TYR A 44 18.23 -24.58 -3.39
CA TYR A 44 17.16 -23.76 -2.87
C TYR A 44 16.57 -22.96 -4.02
N ILE A 45 15.30 -23.25 -4.33
CA ILE A 45 14.55 -22.53 -5.36
C ILE A 45 13.53 -21.66 -4.63
N PRO A 46 13.79 -20.34 -4.49
CA PRO A 46 12.85 -19.45 -3.84
C PRO A 46 11.58 -19.31 -4.69
N VAL A 47 10.43 -19.26 -4.04
CA VAL A 47 9.17 -18.88 -4.67
C VAL A 47 9.01 -17.37 -4.46
N PRO A 48 9.09 -16.55 -5.53
CA PRO A 48 9.18 -15.10 -5.39
C PRO A 48 8.04 -14.48 -4.56
N CYS A 49 6.80 -14.94 -4.73
CA CYS A 49 5.65 -14.43 -3.97
C CYS A 49 5.72 -14.78 -2.48
N GLU A 50 6.14 -16.01 -2.11
CA GLU A 50 6.32 -16.41 -0.70
C GLU A 50 7.45 -15.60 -0.04
N GLU A 51 8.59 -15.46 -0.72
CA GLU A 51 9.76 -14.72 -0.21
C GLU A 51 9.47 -13.23 -0.03
N SER A 52 8.69 -12.63 -0.92
CA SER A 52 8.31 -11.23 -0.87
C SER A 52 7.29 -10.93 0.23
N CYS A 53 6.55 -11.94 0.69
CA CYS A 53 5.48 -11.74 1.68
C CYS A 53 6.06 -11.51 3.09
N PRO A 54 5.93 -10.29 3.66
CA PRO A 54 6.53 -9.98 4.95
C PRO A 54 5.83 -10.66 6.13
N VAL A 55 4.58 -11.08 5.94
CA VAL A 55 3.73 -11.71 6.96
C VAL A 55 3.50 -13.21 6.70
N LYS A 56 4.14 -13.78 5.66
CA LYS A 56 4.02 -15.19 5.29
C LYS A 56 2.55 -15.62 5.09
N ALA A 57 1.80 -14.82 4.36
CA ALA A 57 0.42 -15.11 4.00
C ALA A 57 0.29 -16.00 2.75
N ILE A 58 1.40 -16.37 2.11
CA ILE A 58 1.41 -17.16 0.88
C ILE A 58 2.10 -18.50 1.17
N SER A 59 1.46 -19.56 0.76
CA SER A 59 1.97 -20.94 0.88
C SER A 59 1.32 -21.84 -0.16
N LYS A 60 1.96 -22.94 -0.48
CA LYS A 60 1.40 -23.99 -1.35
C LYS A 60 0.32 -24.77 -0.65
N ASP A 61 -0.71 -25.11 -1.41
CA ASP A 61 -1.71 -26.10 -1.03
C ASP A 61 -1.20 -27.54 -1.25
N GLU A 62 -2.08 -28.52 -1.03
CA GLU A 62 -1.78 -29.96 -1.22
C GLU A 62 -1.48 -30.34 -2.69
N HIS A 63 -1.87 -29.50 -3.65
CA HIS A 63 -1.61 -29.67 -5.07
C HIS A 63 -0.38 -28.90 -5.56
N GLY A 64 0.33 -28.21 -4.65
CA GLY A 64 1.51 -27.40 -4.97
C GLY A 64 1.17 -26.02 -5.60
N ILE A 65 -0.07 -25.61 -5.53
CA ILE A 65 -0.56 -24.31 -6.05
C ILE A 65 -0.44 -23.27 -4.93
N GLU A 66 0.11 -22.09 -5.28
CA GLU A 66 0.23 -20.98 -4.32
C GLU A 66 -1.15 -20.44 -3.93
N HIS A 67 -1.37 -20.36 -2.64
CA HIS A 67 -2.59 -19.82 -2.04
C HIS A 67 -2.28 -18.63 -1.13
N ILE A 68 -3.13 -17.60 -1.17
CA ILE A 68 -3.05 -16.44 -0.28
C ILE A 68 -4.06 -16.59 0.85
N ASP A 69 -3.56 -16.70 2.08
CA ASP A 69 -4.41 -16.70 3.28
C ASP A 69 -4.86 -15.26 3.59
N GLU A 70 -6.11 -14.95 3.26
CA GLU A 70 -6.73 -13.63 3.45
C GLU A 70 -6.72 -13.17 4.93
N ASN A 71 -6.77 -14.11 5.87
CA ASN A 71 -6.70 -13.78 7.30
C ASN A 71 -5.32 -13.28 7.71
N LYS A 72 -4.26 -13.68 7.00
CA LYS A 72 -2.90 -13.22 7.22
C LYS A 72 -2.50 -12.07 6.31
N CYS A 73 -3.10 -11.96 5.13
CA CYS A 73 -2.75 -10.96 4.13
C CYS A 73 -2.97 -9.54 4.65
N ILE A 74 -1.99 -8.65 4.41
CA ILE A 74 -2.07 -7.20 4.72
C ILE A 74 -2.28 -6.35 3.47
N TYR A 75 -2.59 -6.96 2.34
CA TYR A 75 -2.92 -6.33 1.05
C TYR A 75 -1.83 -5.39 0.49
N CYS A 76 -0.56 -5.63 0.82
CA CYS A 76 0.54 -4.72 0.45
C CYS A 76 1.00 -4.79 -1.01
N GLY A 77 0.52 -5.75 -1.81
CA GLY A 77 0.84 -5.89 -3.24
C GLY A 77 2.25 -6.42 -3.57
N LYS A 78 3.11 -6.70 -2.58
CA LYS A 78 4.50 -7.15 -2.83
C LYS A 78 4.59 -8.43 -3.65
N CYS A 79 3.66 -9.35 -3.46
CA CYS A 79 3.60 -10.61 -4.21
C CYS A 79 3.28 -10.38 -5.70
N MET A 80 2.47 -9.37 -6.02
CA MET A 80 2.17 -8.99 -7.41
C MET A 80 3.45 -8.52 -8.11
N ASN A 81 4.17 -7.58 -7.49
CA ASN A 81 5.43 -7.05 -8.04
C ASN A 81 6.55 -8.09 -8.10
N ALA A 82 6.52 -9.10 -7.23
CA ALA A 82 7.53 -10.16 -7.19
C ALA A 82 7.24 -11.30 -8.17
N CYS A 83 6.02 -11.44 -8.67
CA CYS A 83 5.63 -12.53 -9.55
C CYS A 83 6.13 -12.29 -10.99
N PRO A 84 7.12 -13.07 -11.49
CA PRO A 84 7.64 -12.86 -12.83
C PRO A 84 6.65 -13.30 -13.93
N PHE A 85 5.57 -13.96 -13.55
CA PHE A 85 4.57 -14.52 -14.47
C PHE A 85 3.28 -13.68 -14.53
N GLY A 86 3.16 -12.61 -13.71
CA GLY A 86 1.92 -11.86 -13.59
C GLY A 86 0.72 -12.68 -13.11
N ALA A 87 0.98 -13.78 -12.36
CA ALA A 87 -0.06 -14.71 -11.93
C ALA A 87 -0.85 -14.24 -10.71
N ILE A 88 -0.43 -13.13 -10.09
CA ILE A 88 -1.11 -12.54 -8.92
C ILE A 88 -1.56 -11.15 -9.30
N PHE A 89 -2.85 -10.93 -9.26
CA PHE A 89 -3.48 -9.64 -9.59
C PHE A 89 -4.66 -9.40 -8.64
N GLU A 90 -5.07 -8.14 -8.57
CA GLU A 90 -6.25 -7.72 -7.81
C GLU A 90 -7.53 -7.96 -8.61
N ILE A 91 -8.67 -7.94 -7.91
CA ILE A 91 -9.98 -7.95 -8.56
C ILE A 91 -10.22 -6.56 -9.15
N SER A 92 -10.14 -6.45 -10.48
CA SER A 92 -10.36 -5.21 -11.21
C SER A 92 -11.81 -4.75 -11.12
N GLN A 93 -12.00 -3.44 -10.97
CA GLN A 93 -13.30 -2.78 -11.00
C GLN A 93 -13.50 -1.94 -12.27
N THR A 94 -12.61 -2.10 -13.25
CA THR A 94 -12.62 -1.34 -14.52
C THR A 94 -13.94 -1.45 -15.25
N PHE A 95 -14.49 -2.66 -15.39
CA PHE A 95 -15.76 -2.88 -16.07
C PHE A 95 -16.94 -2.25 -15.32
N ASP A 96 -16.92 -2.30 -14.00
CA ASP A 96 -17.99 -1.68 -13.19
C ASP A 96 -18.00 -0.17 -13.41
N VAL A 97 -16.83 0.47 -13.39
CA VAL A 97 -16.70 1.93 -13.64
C VAL A 97 -17.15 2.28 -15.05
N LEU A 98 -16.66 1.60 -16.09
CA LEU A 98 -17.03 1.85 -17.47
C LEU A 98 -18.52 1.62 -17.72
N GLN A 99 -19.12 0.63 -17.05
CA GLN A 99 -20.57 0.39 -17.13
C GLN A 99 -21.39 1.54 -16.55
N ARG A 100 -20.94 2.15 -15.44
CA ARG A 100 -21.59 3.34 -14.85
C ARG A 100 -21.53 4.52 -15.79
N ILE A 101 -20.34 4.80 -16.35
CA ILE A 101 -20.15 5.85 -17.36
C ILE A 101 -21.07 5.62 -18.56
N ARG A 102 -21.11 4.38 -19.10
CA ARG A 102 -21.96 4.04 -20.24
C ARG A 102 -23.46 4.20 -19.97
N LYS A 103 -23.90 4.03 -18.74
CA LYS A 103 -25.31 4.25 -18.31
C LYS A 103 -25.63 5.73 -18.12
N GLY A 104 -24.67 6.63 -18.30
CA GLY A 104 -24.85 8.07 -18.09
C GLY A 104 -24.90 8.48 -16.62
N GLU A 105 -24.46 7.61 -15.70
CA GLU A 105 -24.32 7.98 -14.29
C GLU A 105 -23.19 8.99 -14.13
N GLN A 106 -23.32 9.90 -13.17
CA GLN A 106 -22.21 10.78 -12.82
C GLN A 106 -21.10 9.97 -12.13
N VAL A 107 -19.90 10.01 -12.70
CA VAL A 107 -18.73 9.31 -12.18
C VAL A 107 -17.60 10.33 -12.00
N VAL A 108 -17.14 10.52 -10.77
CA VAL A 108 -16.08 11.46 -10.42
C VAL A 108 -14.83 10.68 -10.01
N ALA A 109 -13.70 11.01 -10.63
CA ALA A 109 -12.41 10.45 -10.25
C ALA A 109 -11.78 11.29 -9.14
N ILE A 110 -11.35 10.65 -8.05
CA ILE A 110 -10.42 11.25 -7.09
C ILE A 110 -9.03 10.64 -7.33
N VAL A 111 -8.07 11.48 -7.74
CA VAL A 111 -6.82 11.01 -8.34
C VAL A 111 -5.64 11.28 -7.41
N ALA A 112 -4.86 10.23 -7.14
CA ALA A 112 -3.66 10.33 -6.29
C ALA A 112 -2.56 11.18 -6.96
N PRO A 113 -1.84 12.03 -6.21
CA PRO A 113 -0.85 12.96 -6.77
C PRO A 113 0.34 12.26 -7.43
N SER A 114 0.59 10.99 -7.13
CA SER A 114 1.63 10.18 -7.77
C SER A 114 1.39 9.90 -9.27
N ILE A 115 0.21 10.26 -9.81
CA ILE A 115 -0.06 10.20 -11.24
C ILE A 115 0.87 11.12 -12.06
N LEU A 116 1.40 12.18 -11.46
CA LEU A 116 2.31 13.14 -12.09
C LEU A 116 3.58 12.49 -12.69
N GLY A 117 3.98 11.34 -12.20
CA GLY A 117 5.16 10.62 -12.69
C GLY A 117 4.85 9.38 -13.52
N GLN A 118 3.58 9.13 -13.87
CA GLN A 118 3.18 7.89 -14.57
C GLN A 118 3.15 8.03 -16.08
N PHE A 119 2.88 9.23 -16.57
CA PHE A 119 2.70 9.49 -18.00
C PHE A 119 3.66 10.58 -18.49
N SER A 120 4.21 10.41 -19.72
CA SER A 120 5.13 11.37 -20.34
C SER A 120 4.39 12.55 -20.98
N THR A 121 3.46 13.16 -20.24
CA THR A 121 2.65 14.28 -20.73
C THR A 121 2.28 15.22 -19.59
N THR A 122 1.56 16.31 -19.84
CA THR A 122 1.11 17.24 -18.80
C THR A 122 -0.06 16.65 -18.01
N ILE A 123 -0.22 17.10 -16.78
CA ILE A 123 -1.31 16.60 -15.92
C ILE A 123 -2.68 16.98 -16.48
N GLU A 124 -2.77 18.15 -17.09
CA GLU A 124 -3.99 18.64 -17.73
C GLU A 124 -4.41 17.74 -18.91
N GLN A 125 -3.45 17.20 -19.66
CA GLN A 125 -3.73 16.24 -20.74
C GLN A 125 -4.16 14.89 -20.15
N VAL A 126 -3.55 14.41 -19.07
CA VAL A 126 -4.02 13.21 -18.37
C VAL A 126 -5.45 13.38 -17.91
N TYR A 127 -5.79 14.52 -17.29
CA TYR A 127 -7.16 14.80 -16.85
C TYR A 127 -8.14 14.98 -18.03
N GLY A 128 -7.66 15.53 -19.15
CA GLY A 128 -8.41 15.55 -20.41
C GLY A 128 -8.77 14.16 -20.91
N ALA A 129 -7.87 13.19 -20.77
CA ALA A 129 -8.13 11.79 -21.11
C ALA A 129 -9.22 11.17 -20.22
N PHE A 130 -9.24 11.46 -18.92
CA PHE A 130 -10.36 11.04 -18.05
C PHE A 130 -11.69 11.61 -18.52
N ARG A 131 -11.70 12.89 -18.92
CA ARG A 131 -12.92 13.51 -19.48
C ARG A 131 -13.36 12.85 -20.78
N GLN A 132 -12.42 12.47 -21.63
CA GLN A 132 -12.68 11.77 -22.88
C GLN A 132 -13.26 10.36 -22.66
N ILE A 133 -12.86 9.64 -21.62
CA ILE A 133 -13.47 8.37 -21.21
C ILE A 133 -14.93 8.57 -20.78
N GLY A 134 -15.25 9.74 -20.22
CA GLY A 134 -16.60 10.10 -19.76
C GLY A 134 -16.73 10.33 -18.25
N PHE A 135 -15.61 10.46 -17.52
CA PHE A 135 -15.67 10.93 -16.14
C PHE A 135 -16.30 12.33 -16.08
N THR A 136 -17.19 12.54 -15.12
CA THR A 136 -17.92 13.80 -14.92
C THR A 136 -17.00 14.91 -14.44
N ASP A 137 -16.08 14.61 -13.55
CA ASP A 137 -15.08 15.53 -13.02
C ASP A 137 -13.89 14.78 -12.44
N ILE A 138 -12.80 15.51 -12.17
CA ILE A 138 -11.60 15.01 -11.52
C ILE A 138 -11.32 15.89 -10.30
N ILE A 139 -10.99 15.28 -9.17
CA ILE A 139 -10.57 15.97 -7.94
C ILE A 139 -9.23 15.38 -7.51
N GLU A 140 -8.27 16.23 -7.18
CA GLU A 140 -6.98 15.76 -6.68
C GLU A 140 -7.09 15.28 -5.24
N VAL A 141 -6.60 14.09 -4.96
CA VAL A 141 -6.49 13.57 -3.58
C VAL A 141 -5.58 14.45 -2.72
N ALA A 142 -4.71 15.24 -3.35
CA ALA A 142 -3.93 16.27 -2.67
C ALA A 142 -4.79 17.29 -1.89
N GLN A 143 -6.03 17.58 -2.33
CA GLN A 143 -6.95 18.42 -1.55
C GLN A 143 -7.34 17.74 -0.23
N GLY A 144 -7.63 16.43 -0.27
CA GLY A 144 -7.89 15.65 0.94
C GLY A 144 -6.65 15.48 1.82
N ALA A 145 -5.45 15.47 1.22
CA ALA A 145 -4.20 15.42 1.96
C ALA A 145 -3.99 16.65 2.87
N MET A 146 -4.47 17.82 2.48
CA MET A 146 -4.42 19.01 3.34
C MET A 146 -5.22 18.82 4.63
N SER A 147 -6.43 18.26 4.52
CA SER A 147 -7.24 17.93 5.71
C SER A 147 -6.58 16.87 6.58
N THR A 148 -5.96 15.86 5.96
CA THR A 148 -5.18 14.85 6.70
C THR A 148 -4.04 15.50 7.49
N VAL A 149 -3.27 16.41 6.87
CA VAL A 149 -2.15 17.11 7.51
C VAL A 149 -2.62 17.90 8.73
N GLU A 150 -3.68 18.69 8.56
CA GLU A 150 -4.22 19.52 9.64
C GLU A 150 -4.65 18.67 10.84
N HIS A 151 -5.44 17.63 10.60
CA HIS A 151 -5.91 16.77 11.68
C HIS A 151 -4.79 15.95 12.32
N GLU A 152 -3.85 15.38 11.54
CA GLU A 152 -2.70 14.64 12.09
C GLU A 152 -1.77 15.54 12.89
N ALA A 153 -1.56 16.77 12.46
CA ALA A 153 -0.73 17.73 13.17
C ALA A 153 -1.32 18.07 14.55
N HIS A 154 -2.61 18.37 14.61
CA HIS A 154 -3.29 18.66 15.88
C HIS A 154 -3.32 17.44 16.79
N GLU A 155 -3.70 16.26 16.27
CA GLU A 155 -3.69 15.00 17.03
C GLU A 155 -2.31 14.65 17.59
N LEU A 156 -1.24 14.89 16.81
CA LEU A 156 0.13 14.66 17.26
C LEU A 156 0.46 15.50 18.49
N ILE A 157 0.17 16.82 18.43
CA ILE A 157 0.44 17.73 19.57
C ILE A 157 -0.36 17.29 20.78
N GLU A 158 -1.67 17.07 20.63
CA GLU A 158 -2.55 16.63 21.72
C GLU A 158 -2.04 15.35 22.39
N LYS A 159 -1.72 14.32 21.62
CA LYS A 159 -1.18 13.07 22.15
C LYS A 159 0.16 13.22 22.87
N LEU A 160 1.03 14.13 22.38
CA LEU A 160 2.31 14.41 23.05
C LEU A 160 2.10 15.16 24.38
N GLU A 161 1.15 16.10 24.44
CA GLU A 161 0.76 16.82 25.67
C GLU A 161 0.15 15.86 26.70
N GLU A 162 -0.63 14.89 26.28
CA GLU A 162 -1.16 13.80 27.14
C GLU A 162 -0.07 12.84 27.63
N GLY A 163 1.19 13.02 27.19
CA GLY A 163 2.35 12.24 27.62
C GLY A 163 2.65 11.01 26.78
N GLN A 164 1.94 10.80 25.66
CA GLN A 164 2.32 9.80 24.68
C GLN A 164 3.69 10.13 24.08
N LYS A 165 4.51 9.13 23.82
CA LYS A 165 5.92 9.36 23.40
C LYS A 165 6.10 9.46 21.91
N PHE A 166 5.16 8.88 21.14
CA PHE A 166 5.17 8.95 19.67
C PHE A 166 3.77 8.66 19.11
N MET A 167 3.53 9.09 17.88
CA MET A 167 2.37 8.74 17.07
C MET A 167 2.85 8.23 15.69
N THR A 168 2.07 7.35 15.08
CA THR A 168 2.29 6.91 13.68
C THR A 168 1.15 7.38 12.80
N THR A 169 1.44 7.69 11.55
CA THR A 169 0.40 8.05 10.57
C THR A 169 -0.53 6.88 10.25
N SER A 170 -1.74 7.17 9.78
CA SER A 170 -2.79 6.19 9.43
C SER A 170 -3.02 6.04 7.92
N CYS A 171 -2.37 6.81 7.07
CA CYS A 171 -2.69 6.91 5.63
C CYS A 171 -2.42 5.63 4.81
N CYS A 172 -1.65 4.65 5.33
CA CYS A 172 -1.34 3.40 4.65
C CYS A 172 -2.27 2.26 5.09
N PRO A 173 -3.19 1.77 4.22
CA PRO A 173 -4.12 0.68 4.59
C PRO A 173 -3.41 -0.62 4.95
N SER A 174 -2.29 -0.95 4.28
CA SER A 174 -1.51 -2.14 4.61
C SER A 174 -0.87 -2.07 6.00
N TYR A 175 -0.47 -0.85 6.42
CA TYR A 175 0.02 -0.64 7.78
C TYR A 175 -1.10 -0.81 8.82
N ILE A 176 -2.28 -0.30 8.55
CA ILE A 176 -3.45 -0.49 9.43
C ILE A 176 -3.80 -1.98 9.56
N GLU A 177 -3.79 -2.74 8.45
CA GLU A 177 -3.99 -4.19 8.48
C GLU A 177 -2.87 -4.91 9.28
N LEU A 178 -1.62 -4.49 9.12
CA LEU A 178 -0.50 -5.02 9.89
C LEU A 178 -0.70 -4.80 11.39
N VAL A 179 -1.08 -3.59 11.79
CA VAL A 179 -1.35 -3.25 13.19
C VAL A 179 -2.50 -4.10 13.73
N ASN A 180 -3.61 -4.18 12.99
CA ASN A 180 -4.79 -4.91 13.42
C ASN A 180 -4.53 -6.41 13.62
N LYS A 181 -3.77 -7.04 12.71
CA LYS A 181 -3.55 -8.50 12.69
C LYS A 181 -2.32 -8.93 13.49
N TYR A 182 -1.27 -8.10 13.54
CA TYR A 182 0.05 -8.56 14.00
C TYR A 182 0.67 -7.74 15.12
N ILE A 183 0.24 -6.49 15.33
CA ILE A 183 0.82 -5.58 16.33
C ILE A 183 -0.31 -4.81 17.05
N PRO A 184 -1.24 -5.49 17.73
CA PRO A 184 -2.40 -4.83 18.34
C PRO A 184 -2.02 -3.76 19.37
N ASP A 185 -0.89 -3.91 20.05
CA ASP A 185 -0.37 -2.93 21.00
C ASP A 185 0.01 -1.59 20.34
N MET A 186 0.18 -1.57 19.01
CA MET A 186 0.47 -0.35 18.24
C MET A 186 -0.79 0.51 18.04
N LYS A 187 -2.00 -0.03 18.12
CA LYS A 187 -3.25 0.68 17.81
C LYS A 187 -3.39 2.03 18.50
N LYS A 188 -3.01 2.11 19.77
CA LYS A 188 -3.07 3.36 20.55
C LYS A 188 -2.12 4.46 20.07
N TYR A 189 -1.10 4.10 19.29
CA TYR A 189 -0.13 5.03 18.73
C TYR A 189 -0.46 5.44 17.29
N VAL A 190 -1.38 4.76 16.64
CA VAL A 190 -1.81 5.10 15.28
C VAL A 190 -2.71 6.33 15.34
N SER A 191 -2.53 7.26 14.39
CA SER A 191 -3.43 8.38 14.20
C SER A 191 -4.86 7.90 13.92
N GLY A 192 -5.85 8.57 14.50
CA GLY A 192 -7.26 8.37 14.20
C GLY A 192 -7.74 9.11 12.96
N THR A 193 -6.87 9.90 12.35
CA THR A 193 -7.18 10.75 11.21
C THR A 193 -7.49 9.94 9.95
N GLY A 194 -8.47 10.41 9.17
CA GLY A 194 -8.79 9.87 7.86
C GLY A 194 -7.64 10.03 6.86
N SER A 195 -7.54 9.10 5.91
CA SER A 195 -6.53 9.19 4.84
C SER A 195 -6.86 10.32 3.84
N PRO A 196 -5.90 10.74 3.00
CA PRO A 196 -6.20 11.67 1.89
C PRO A 196 -7.34 11.22 0.98
N MET A 197 -7.48 9.91 0.72
CA MET A 197 -8.60 9.35 -0.03
C MET A 197 -9.93 9.58 0.69
N TYR A 198 -9.96 9.37 2.01
CA TYR A 198 -11.14 9.58 2.84
C TYR A 198 -11.68 11.01 2.74
N TYR A 199 -10.80 12.02 2.88
CA TYR A 199 -11.22 13.42 2.81
C TYR A 199 -11.55 13.85 1.37
N ALA A 200 -10.78 13.42 0.37
CA ALA A 200 -11.06 13.72 -1.03
C ALA A 200 -12.41 13.16 -1.49
N ALA A 201 -12.79 11.97 -1.03
CA ALA A 201 -14.09 11.38 -1.32
C ALA A 201 -15.25 12.22 -0.74
N ARG A 202 -15.07 12.79 0.44
CA ARG A 202 -16.08 13.67 1.07
C ARG A 202 -16.19 15.00 0.33
N ILE A 203 -15.09 15.61 -0.07
CA ILE A 203 -15.07 16.79 -0.94
C ILE A 203 -15.82 16.47 -2.26
N ALA A 204 -15.57 15.30 -2.83
CA ALA A 204 -16.25 14.87 -4.06
C ALA A 204 -17.75 14.66 -3.84
N LYS A 205 -18.17 14.04 -2.74
CA LYS A 205 -19.59 13.84 -2.40
C LYS A 205 -20.32 15.14 -2.04
N GLU A 206 -19.63 16.10 -1.43
CA GLU A 206 -20.21 17.43 -1.17
C GLU A 206 -20.52 18.17 -2.48
N LYS A 207 -19.59 18.12 -3.45
CA LYS A 207 -19.77 18.75 -4.77
C LYS A 207 -20.74 17.96 -5.67
N TYR A 208 -20.73 16.63 -5.56
CA TYR A 208 -21.51 15.70 -6.40
C TYR A 208 -22.16 14.62 -5.53
N PRO A 209 -23.27 14.91 -4.83
CA PRO A 209 -23.87 13.99 -3.85
C PRO A 209 -24.27 12.63 -4.43
N ASP A 210 -24.77 12.60 -5.65
CA ASP A 210 -25.28 11.39 -6.31
C ASP A 210 -24.23 10.69 -7.19
N ALA A 211 -23.03 11.28 -7.34
CA ALA A 211 -22.00 10.71 -8.20
C ALA A 211 -21.38 9.44 -7.60
N LYS A 212 -20.96 8.54 -8.48
CA LYS A 212 -20.07 7.44 -8.14
C LYS A 212 -18.64 7.95 -8.02
N ILE A 213 -18.02 7.72 -6.88
CA ILE A 213 -16.65 8.17 -6.61
C ILE A 213 -15.68 7.02 -6.88
N VAL A 214 -14.70 7.29 -7.74
CA VAL A 214 -13.66 6.35 -8.14
C VAL A 214 -12.32 6.87 -7.68
N PHE A 215 -11.67 6.18 -6.74
CA PHE A 215 -10.28 6.48 -6.42
C PHE A 215 -9.37 5.90 -7.51
N VAL A 216 -8.44 6.71 -8.00
CA VAL A 216 -7.41 6.29 -8.95
C VAL A 216 -6.03 6.53 -8.36
N GLY A 217 -5.25 5.46 -8.18
CA GLY A 217 -3.94 5.58 -7.55
C GLY A 217 -3.09 4.31 -7.63
N PRO A 218 -1.83 4.35 -7.13
CA PRO A 218 -0.88 3.25 -7.31
C PRO A 218 -1.06 2.09 -6.32
N CYS A 219 -2.01 2.19 -5.38
CA CYS A 219 -2.03 1.33 -4.20
C CYS A 219 -3.24 0.38 -4.19
N VAL A 220 -2.98 -0.92 -4.39
CA VAL A 220 -4.02 -1.97 -4.35
C VAL A 220 -4.69 -2.11 -2.98
N ALA A 221 -4.00 -1.76 -1.89
CA ALA A 221 -4.57 -1.79 -0.55
C ALA A 221 -5.71 -0.77 -0.35
N LYS A 222 -5.80 0.26 -1.19
CA LYS A 222 -6.89 1.24 -1.16
C LYS A 222 -8.26 0.60 -1.46
N ARG A 223 -8.30 -0.54 -2.17
CA ARG A 223 -9.54 -1.34 -2.32
C ARG A 223 -10.07 -1.81 -0.97
N LYS A 224 -9.16 -2.21 -0.05
CA LYS A 224 -9.55 -2.64 1.30
C LYS A 224 -10.03 -1.49 2.18
N GLU A 225 -9.44 -0.31 2.00
CA GLU A 225 -9.90 0.91 2.66
C GLU A 225 -11.28 1.33 2.13
N ALA A 226 -11.46 1.36 0.82
CA ALA A 226 -12.74 1.70 0.18
C ALA A 226 -13.90 0.77 0.60
N GLN A 227 -13.62 -0.52 0.86
CA GLN A 227 -14.64 -1.44 1.40
C GLN A 227 -15.18 -1.03 2.78
N ARG A 228 -14.50 -0.14 3.49
CA ARG A 228 -14.88 0.36 4.81
C ARG A 228 -15.40 1.79 4.77
N ASP A 229 -15.33 2.43 3.61
CA ASP A 229 -15.71 3.84 3.41
C ASP A 229 -16.81 3.95 2.36
N GLU A 230 -18.03 4.25 2.78
CA GLU A 230 -19.21 4.38 1.91
C GLU A 230 -19.10 5.52 0.89
N ALA A 231 -18.16 6.46 1.08
CA ALA A 231 -17.97 7.58 0.16
C ALA A 231 -17.17 7.20 -1.10
N VAL A 232 -16.46 6.06 -1.11
CA VAL A 232 -15.69 5.57 -2.26
C VAL A 232 -16.36 4.33 -2.85
N ASP A 233 -16.92 4.47 -4.04
CA ASP A 233 -17.63 3.38 -4.70
C ASP A 233 -16.68 2.38 -5.38
N PHE A 234 -15.59 2.86 -6.01
CA PHE A 234 -14.64 2.03 -6.77
C PHE A 234 -13.20 2.49 -6.59
N VAL A 235 -12.27 1.57 -6.81
CA VAL A 235 -10.83 1.84 -6.80
C VAL A 235 -10.21 1.28 -8.07
N MET A 236 -9.41 2.10 -8.75
CA MET A 236 -8.64 1.72 -9.93
C MET A 236 -7.16 2.02 -9.72
N THR A 237 -6.32 1.18 -10.31
CA THR A 237 -4.87 1.43 -10.37
C THR A 237 -4.49 2.29 -11.57
N PHE A 238 -3.26 2.80 -11.60
CA PHE A 238 -2.77 3.52 -12.76
C PHE A 238 -2.60 2.60 -13.98
N GLU A 239 -2.27 1.33 -13.77
CA GLU A 239 -2.21 0.32 -14.82
C GLU A 239 -3.59 0.08 -15.45
N GLU A 240 -4.64 0.03 -14.65
CA GLU A 240 -6.00 -0.10 -15.14
C GLU A 240 -6.43 1.12 -15.97
N ILE A 241 -6.11 2.34 -15.52
CA ILE A 241 -6.37 3.57 -16.27
C ILE A 241 -5.55 3.62 -17.57
N SER A 242 -4.27 3.26 -17.53
CA SER A 242 -3.43 3.18 -18.73
C SER A 242 -4.03 2.21 -19.76
N SER A 243 -4.48 1.04 -19.30
CA SER A 243 -5.13 0.06 -20.17
C SER A 243 -6.42 0.56 -20.81
N ILE A 244 -7.18 1.43 -20.09
CA ILE A 244 -8.35 2.10 -20.67
C ILE A 244 -7.93 3.11 -21.74
N PHE A 245 -6.89 3.92 -21.48
CA PHE A 245 -6.38 4.86 -22.50
C PHE A 245 -5.99 4.13 -23.77
N ASP A 246 -5.28 3.01 -23.64
CA ASP A 246 -4.88 2.18 -24.78
C ASP A 246 -6.10 1.58 -25.50
N ALA A 247 -7.06 1.01 -24.77
CA ALA A 247 -8.26 0.38 -25.34
C ALA A 247 -9.19 1.38 -26.05
N PHE A 248 -9.19 2.65 -25.63
CA PHE A 248 -9.95 3.72 -26.25
C PHE A 248 -9.15 4.50 -27.28
N GLU A 249 -7.91 4.05 -27.58
CA GLU A 249 -6.99 4.70 -28.51
C GLU A 249 -6.76 6.21 -28.19
N ILE A 250 -6.71 6.55 -26.88
CA ILE A 250 -6.51 7.92 -26.42
C ILE A 250 -5.03 8.26 -26.50
N ASN A 251 -4.68 9.15 -27.43
CA ASN A 251 -3.33 9.68 -27.51
C ASN A 251 -3.18 10.89 -26.58
N LEU A 252 -2.44 10.69 -25.47
CA LEU A 252 -2.25 11.71 -24.44
C LEU A 252 -1.53 12.97 -24.92
N GLU A 253 -0.74 12.90 -26.00
CA GLU A 253 -0.01 14.05 -26.52
C GLU A 253 -0.93 15.08 -27.21
N ILE A 254 -2.08 14.62 -27.73
CA ILE A 254 -3.01 15.46 -28.52
C ILE A 254 -4.38 15.63 -27.89
N VAL A 255 -4.62 14.99 -26.73
CA VAL A 255 -5.89 15.12 -26.03
C VAL A 255 -6.11 16.57 -25.59
N GLN A 256 -7.37 17.01 -25.60
CA GLN A 256 -7.76 18.35 -25.11
C GLN A 256 -7.42 18.47 -23.61
N PRO A 257 -6.53 19.39 -23.23
CA PRO A 257 -6.20 19.58 -21.81
C PRO A 257 -7.44 19.98 -20.99
N TYR A 258 -7.53 19.42 -19.78
CA TYR A 258 -8.56 19.80 -18.81
C TYR A 258 -7.90 20.48 -17.61
N ALA A 259 -8.08 21.80 -17.51
CA ALA A 259 -7.59 22.56 -16.37
C ALA A 259 -8.58 22.46 -15.21
N MET A 260 -8.08 22.13 -14.04
CA MET A 260 -8.88 22.11 -12.82
C MET A 260 -8.97 23.51 -12.19
N GLU A 261 -10.10 23.80 -11.56
CA GLU A 261 -10.34 25.08 -10.89
C GLU A 261 -9.48 25.28 -9.63
N PHE A 262 -8.93 24.18 -9.07
CA PHE A 262 -8.14 24.19 -7.85
C PHE A 262 -6.82 23.46 -8.04
N SER A 263 -5.69 24.17 -7.83
CA SER A 263 -4.41 23.56 -7.55
C SER A 263 -4.24 23.45 -6.03
N SER A 264 -4.02 22.24 -5.52
CA SER A 264 -3.61 22.02 -4.14
C SER A 264 -2.20 22.59 -3.91
N VAL A 265 -1.87 22.92 -2.65
CA VAL A 265 -0.55 23.42 -2.31
C VAL A 265 0.55 22.38 -2.54
N ARG A 266 1.76 22.83 -2.79
CA ARG A 266 2.93 21.99 -3.11
C ARG A 266 3.16 20.89 -2.08
N GLU A 267 2.95 21.19 -0.79
CA GLU A 267 3.12 20.25 0.32
C GLU A 267 2.17 19.06 0.22
N ALA A 268 0.95 19.27 -0.26
CA ALA A 268 -0.04 18.21 -0.48
C ALA A 268 0.34 17.27 -1.62
N HIS A 269 0.97 17.77 -2.67
CA HIS A 269 1.55 16.94 -3.74
C HIS A 269 2.75 16.12 -3.24
N GLY A 270 3.44 16.59 -2.19
CA GLY A 270 4.53 15.88 -1.53
C GLY A 270 4.14 14.50 -0.97
N PHE A 271 2.86 14.23 -0.73
CA PHE A 271 2.36 12.90 -0.33
C PHE A 271 2.66 11.78 -1.34
N ALA A 272 2.96 12.13 -2.58
CA ALA A 272 3.43 11.19 -3.59
C ALA A 272 4.86 10.64 -3.32
N GLN A 273 5.61 11.28 -2.44
CA GLN A 273 6.99 10.94 -2.13
C GLN A 273 7.14 10.30 -0.76
N ALA A 274 8.16 9.47 -0.60
CA ALA A 274 8.51 8.89 0.68
C ALA A 274 8.90 10.00 1.70
N GLY A 275 8.24 9.99 2.87
CA GLY A 275 8.40 11.04 3.88
C GLY A 275 7.54 12.30 3.63
N GLY A 276 6.73 12.33 2.58
CA GLY A 276 5.92 13.49 2.22
C GLY A 276 4.86 13.85 3.27
N VAL A 277 4.20 12.87 3.86
CA VAL A 277 3.26 13.08 4.99
C VAL A 277 3.98 13.80 6.13
N MET A 278 5.13 13.26 6.54
CA MET A 278 5.95 13.84 7.60
C MET A 278 6.39 15.28 7.27
N GLY A 279 6.85 15.51 6.04
CA GLY A 279 7.24 16.84 5.57
C GLY A 279 6.09 17.84 5.62
N ALA A 280 4.90 17.43 5.19
CA ALA A 280 3.71 18.27 5.18
C ALA A 280 3.22 18.61 6.60
N VAL A 281 3.17 17.62 7.51
CA VAL A 281 2.83 17.84 8.92
C VAL A 281 3.81 18.81 9.59
N LYS A 282 5.12 18.63 9.35
CA LYS A 282 6.15 19.57 9.86
C LYS A 282 5.99 20.99 9.29
N ALA A 283 5.72 21.11 8.00
CA ALA A 283 5.50 22.41 7.37
C ALA A 283 4.27 23.12 7.95
N PHE A 284 3.20 22.37 8.25
CA PHE A 284 2.00 22.90 8.89
C PHE A 284 2.27 23.38 10.32
N LEU A 285 3.03 22.63 11.11
CA LEU A 285 3.36 22.96 12.49
C LEU A 285 4.35 24.13 12.62
N LYS A 286 5.03 24.55 11.55
CA LYS A 286 5.95 25.71 11.51
C LYS A 286 6.96 25.75 12.66
N MET A 287 6.77 26.69 13.62
CA MET A 287 7.69 26.92 14.74
C MET A 287 7.81 25.72 15.71
N GLU A 288 6.85 24.83 15.76
CA GLU A 288 6.91 23.62 16.59
C GLU A 288 7.61 22.46 15.88
N ALA A 289 7.81 22.56 14.57
CA ALA A 289 8.42 21.52 13.74
C ALA A 289 9.83 21.10 14.21
N ASP A 290 10.61 22.05 14.72
CA ASP A 290 11.98 21.81 15.19
C ASP A 290 12.03 20.97 16.49
N LYS A 291 10.91 20.91 17.22
CA LYS A 291 10.78 20.12 18.45
C LYS A 291 10.39 18.67 18.16
N ILE A 292 9.91 18.37 16.93
CA ILE A 292 9.41 17.07 16.55
C ILE A 292 10.45 16.33 15.72
N ASN A 293 11.02 15.28 16.29
CA ASN A 293 11.84 14.34 15.55
C ASN A 293 10.92 13.33 14.86
N ALA A 294 10.94 13.31 13.52
CA ALA A 294 10.15 12.40 12.72
C ALA A 294 11.04 11.33 12.07
N ILE A 295 10.50 10.11 11.99
CA ILE A 295 11.19 8.93 11.46
C ILE A 295 10.38 8.33 10.34
N GLN A 296 11.05 8.07 9.22
CA GLN A 296 10.44 7.43 8.08
C GLN A 296 10.58 5.91 8.13
N VAL A 297 9.45 5.21 7.99
CA VAL A 297 9.39 3.77 7.73
C VAL A 297 8.77 3.57 6.35
N SER A 298 9.62 3.48 5.33
CA SER A 298 9.20 3.49 3.92
C SER A 298 8.77 2.13 3.35
N ASP A 299 8.94 1.04 4.11
CA ASP A 299 8.64 -0.31 3.63
C ASP A 299 8.20 -1.25 4.76
N LEU A 300 7.17 -2.06 4.51
CA LEU A 300 6.70 -3.11 5.42
C LEU A 300 7.45 -4.43 5.16
N ASN A 301 8.77 -4.44 5.39
CA ASN A 301 9.59 -5.64 5.38
C ASN A 301 9.71 -6.26 6.78
N LYS A 302 10.26 -7.48 6.85
CA LYS A 302 10.43 -8.22 8.13
C LYS A 302 11.19 -7.41 9.20
N LYS A 303 12.22 -6.64 8.79
CA LYS A 303 13.03 -5.82 9.71
C LYS A 303 12.19 -4.67 10.29
N ASN A 304 11.53 -3.91 9.44
CA ASN A 304 10.70 -2.77 9.85
C ASN A 304 9.50 -3.20 10.69
N ILE A 305 8.86 -4.32 10.35
CA ILE A 305 7.79 -4.92 11.18
C ILE A 305 8.32 -5.29 12.57
N GLY A 306 9.53 -5.86 12.65
CA GLY A 306 10.19 -6.14 13.94
C GLY A 306 10.45 -4.88 14.75
N THR A 307 10.89 -3.82 14.10
CA THR A 307 11.12 -2.50 14.72
C THR A 307 9.82 -1.89 15.25
N LEU A 308 8.75 -1.89 14.46
CA LEU A 308 7.43 -1.41 14.88
C LEU A 308 6.89 -2.19 16.10
N ARG A 309 7.07 -3.53 16.12
CA ARG A 309 6.73 -4.34 17.30
C ARG A 309 7.51 -3.94 18.55
N ALA A 310 8.80 -3.64 18.40
CA ALA A 310 9.63 -3.20 19.52
C ALA A 310 9.16 -1.84 20.06
N TYR A 311 8.80 -0.89 19.19
CA TYR A 311 8.24 0.40 19.59
C TYR A 311 6.90 0.24 20.31
N ALA A 312 5.98 -0.57 19.77
CA ALA A 312 4.70 -0.85 20.41
C ALA A 312 4.86 -1.42 21.82
N LYS A 313 5.76 -2.42 21.97
CA LYS A 313 6.01 -3.12 23.23
C LYS A 313 6.70 -2.22 24.28
N SER A 314 7.66 -1.40 23.85
CA SER A 314 8.42 -0.52 24.75
C SER A 314 7.69 0.78 25.07
N GLY A 315 6.71 1.18 24.25
CA GLY A 315 6.07 2.50 24.33
C GLY A 315 7.01 3.65 23.98
N LYS A 316 8.14 3.37 23.31
CA LYS A 316 9.15 4.36 22.95
C LYS A 316 9.62 4.14 21.50
N ALA A 317 9.84 5.24 20.80
CA ALA A 317 10.46 5.29 19.49
C ALA A 317 11.55 6.38 19.48
N PRO A 318 12.50 6.34 18.52
CA PRO A 318 13.54 7.39 18.41
C PRO A 318 13.00 8.77 18.02
N GLY A 319 11.75 8.84 17.56
CA GLY A 319 11.07 10.09 17.22
C GLY A 319 9.62 10.10 17.68
N GLN A 320 9.04 11.29 17.64
CA GLN A 320 7.65 11.52 18.08
C GLN A 320 6.63 11.26 16.96
N PHE A 321 7.03 11.30 15.69
CA PHE A 321 6.16 11.04 14.55
C PHE A 321 6.79 10.00 13.60
N ILE A 322 6.04 8.96 13.21
CA ILE A 322 6.51 7.82 12.40
C ILE A 322 5.55 7.57 11.25
#